data_f1be776ace8860dc82215e0c973af39e
#
_entry.id   f1be776ace8860dc82215e0c973af39e
#
_cell.length_a   1.000
_cell.length_b   1.000
_cell.length_c   1.000
_cell.angle_alpha   90.00
_cell.angle_beta   90.00
_cell.angle_gamma   90.00
#
_symmetry.space_group_name_H-M   'P 1'
#
loop_
_entity.id
_entity.type
_entity.pdbx_description
1 polymer ?
#
loop_
_entity_poly.entity_id
_entity_poly.type
_entity_poly.pdbx_seq_one_letter_code
_entity_poly.pdbx_strand_id
1 'polypeptide(L)'
;MPKNEPVIIGRQVKDMYGTLVGKVLGTLTDIDGSIQTVGVDCGSEGLKQIQYEQLVLQEDIVIYIPKWRLQAQKFMREKGLTLRRIN
;
A
#
# COMPACT_ATOMS: atom_id res chain seq x y z
N MET A 1 -3.91 23.53 -8.15
CA MET A 1 -4.02 22.41 -9.11
C MET A 1 -3.94 21.09 -8.37
N PRO A 2 -4.98 20.30 -8.41
CA PRO A 2 -4.91 19.01 -7.74
C PRO A 2 -3.88 18.12 -8.41
N LYS A 3 -3.18 17.34 -7.62
CA LYS A 3 -2.28 16.33 -8.15
C LYS A 3 -3.08 15.25 -8.87
N ASN A 4 -2.50 14.71 -9.92
CA ASN A 4 -3.10 13.58 -10.62
C ASN A 4 -2.85 12.31 -9.82
N GLU A 5 -3.68 12.11 -8.80
CA GLU A 5 -3.61 10.88 -8.02
C GLU A 5 -4.21 9.73 -8.83
N PRO A 6 -3.60 8.54 -8.77
CA PRO A 6 -4.17 7.40 -9.49
C PRO A 6 -5.51 7.00 -8.90
N VAL A 7 -6.42 6.59 -9.78
CA VAL A 7 -7.71 6.08 -9.35
C VAL A 7 -7.51 4.63 -8.93
N ILE A 8 -7.57 4.38 -7.62
CA ILE A 8 -7.35 3.05 -7.06
C ILE A 8 -8.60 2.43 -6.44
N ILE A 9 -9.68 3.21 -6.32
CA ILE A 9 -10.93 2.70 -5.77
C ILE A 9 -11.45 1.56 -6.64
N GLY A 10 -11.81 0.45 -6.00
CA GLY A 10 -12.27 -0.75 -6.66
C GLY A 10 -11.18 -1.74 -7.01
N ARG A 11 -9.91 -1.38 -6.88
CA ARG A 11 -8.81 -2.31 -7.17
C ARG A 11 -8.66 -3.34 -6.06
N GLN A 12 -8.24 -4.53 -6.43
CA GLN A 12 -7.92 -5.56 -5.47
C GLN A 12 -6.60 -5.25 -4.79
N VAL A 13 -6.54 -5.52 -3.48
CA VAL A 13 -5.32 -5.41 -2.69
C VAL A 13 -4.83 -6.82 -2.40
N LYS A 14 -3.60 -7.11 -2.79
CA LYS A 14 -2.94 -8.38 -2.51
C LYS A 14 -1.71 -8.14 -1.66
N ASP A 15 -1.34 -9.15 -0.87
CA ASP A 15 -0.09 -9.04 -0.13
C ASP A 15 1.09 -9.41 -1.05
N MET A 16 2.30 -9.36 -0.50
CA MET A 16 3.50 -9.62 -1.29
C MET A 16 3.66 -11.09 -1.69
N TYR A 17 2.79 -11.96 -1.21
CA TYR A 17 2.76 -13.37 -1.58
C TYR A 17 1.65 -13.67 -2.60
N GLY A 18 0.91 -12.65 -3.01
CA GLY A 18 -0.17 -12.81 -3.98
C GLY A 18 -1.51 -13.18 -3.36
N THR A 19 -1.60 -13.23 -2.03
CA THR A 19 -2.86 -13.55 -1.34
C THR A 19 -3.76 -12.31 -1.31
N LEU A 20 -5.04 -12.49 -1.61
CA LEU A 20 -5.99 -11.39 -1.61
C LEU A 20 -6.20 -10.88 -0.19
N VAL A 21 -5.95 -9.58 0.01
CA VAL A 21 -6.22 -8.89 1.27
C VAL A 21 -7.63 -8.31 1.27
N GLY A 22 -8.02 -7.67 0.18
CA GLY A 22 -9.32 -7.04 0.09
C GLY A 22 -9.46 -6.19 -1.15
N LYS A 23 -10.37 -5.21 -1.07
CA LYS A 23 -10.68 -4.32 -2.18
C LYS A 23 -10.71 -2.88 -1.68
N VAL A 24 -10.13 -1.97 -2.44
CA VAL A 24 -10.11 -0.56 -2.06
C VAL A 24 -11.51 0.03 -2.15
N LEU A 25 -11.99 0.58 -1.03
CA LEU A 25 -13.29 1.26 -0.97
C LEU A 25 -13.17 2.76 -1.09
N GLY A 26 -12.11 3.34 -0.55
CA GLY A 26 -11.96 4.78 -0.56
C GLY A 26 -10.60 5.20 -0.05
N THR A 27 -10.38 6.51 -0.07
CA THR A 27 -9.12 7.10 0.35
C THR A 27 -9.41 8.26 1.31
N LEU A 28 -8.50 8.49 2.25
CA LEU A 28 -8.47 9.69 3.07
C LEU A 28 -7.30 10.53 2.61
N THR A 29 -7.59 11.79 2.31
CA THR A 29 -6.57 12.70 1.79
C THR A 29 -6.23 13.77 2.80
N ASP A 30 -5.05 14.33 2.66
CA ASP A 30 -4.60 15.50 3.38
C ASP A 30 -5.18 16.76 2.74
N ILE A 31 -4.90 17.92 3.36
CA ILE A 31 -5.35 19.22 2.88
C ILE A 31 -4.90 19.49 1.45
N ASP A 32 -3.70 19.04 1.10
CA ASP A 32 -3.14 19.26 -0.24
C ASP A 32 -3.64 18.24 -1.27
N GLY A 33 -4.52 17.33 -0.88
CA GLY A 33 -5.06 16.30 -1.77
C GLY A 33 -4.24 15.03 -1.84
N SER A 34 -3.14 14.93 -1.11
CA SER A 34 -2.32 13.71 -1.05
C SER A 34 -3.03 12.62 -0.27
N ILE A 35 -2.98 11.40 -0.78
CA ILE A 35 -3.59 10.25 -0.10
C ILE A 35 -2.76 9.91 1.13
N GLN A 36 -3.39 9.84 2.30
CA GLN A 36 -2.75 9.46 3.55
C GLN A 36 -3.01 8.01 3.90
N THR A 37 -4.28 7.61 3.87
CA THR A 37 -4.68 6.24 4.16
C THR A 37 -5.70 5.77 3.14
N VAL A 38 -5.83 4.45 3.06
CA VAL A 38 -6.75 3.80 2.14
C VAL A 38 -7.64 2.85 2.94
N GLY A 39 -8.94 2.97 2.74
CA GLY A 39 -9.90 2.05 3.33
C GLY A 39 -10.04 0.83 2.45
N VAL A 40 -9.83 -0.35 3.04
CA VAL A 40 -9.87 -1.63 2.34
C VAL A 40 -10.91 -2.53 2.96
N ASP A 41 -11.82 -3.03 2.13
CA ASP A 41 -12.82 -4.00 2.55
C ASP A 41 -12.17 -5.39 2.54
N CYS A 42 -11.95 -5.93 3.72
CA CYS A 42 -11.30 -7.21 3.91
C CYS A 42 -12.30 -8.35 4.14
N GLY A 43 -13.51 -8.21 3.67
CA GLY A 43 -14.54 -9.25 3.78
C GLY A 43 -14.93 -9.51 5.22
N SER A 44 -14.77 -10.74 5.68
CA SER A 44 -15.16 -11.14 7.04
C SER A 44 -14.34 -10.42 8.10
N GLU A 45 -13.16 -9.92 7.77
CA GLU A 45 -12.34 -9.15 8.72
C GLU A 45 -12.75 -7.68 8.80
N GLY A 46 -13.69 -7.25 7.97
CA GLY A 46 -14.22 -5.91 8.01
C GLY A 46 -13.36 -4.89 7.27
N LEU A 47 -13.62 -3.63 7.56
CA LEU A 47 -12.93 -2.52 6.94
C LEU A 47 -11.63 -2.23 7.69
N LYS A 48 -10.52 -2.12 6.95
CA LYS A 48 -9.22 -1.77 7.53
C LYS A 48 -8.69 -0.50 6.87
N GLN A 49 -8.01 0.31 7.68
CA GLN A 49 -7.31 1.50 7.21
C GLN A 49 -5.82 1.15 7.04
N ILE A 50 -5.31 1.33 5.83
CA ILE A 50 -3.92 1.02 5.52
C ILE A 50 -3.23 2.31 5.10
N GLN A 51 -2.04 2.57 5.62
CA GLN A 51 -1.28 3.75 5.24
C GLN A 51 -0.83 3.65 3.80
N TYR A 52 -0.95 4.74 3.07
CA TYR A 52 -0.65 4.77 1.65
C TYR A 52 0.80 4.35 1.36
N GLU A 53 1.73 4.66 2.26
CA GLU A 53 3.13 4.28 2.09
C GLU A 53 3.35 2.76 2.09
N GLN A 54 2.38 1.99 2.59
CA GLN A 54 2.44 0.54 2.61
C GLN A 54 1.90 -0.10 1.34
N LEU A 55 1.53 0.72 0.36
CA LEU A 55 0.93 0.23 -0.87
C LEU A 55 1.83 0.50 -2.05
N VAL A 56 1.97 -0.49 -2.91
CA VAL A 56 2.65 -0.35 -4.20
C VAL A 56 1.60 -0.50 -5.28
N LEU A 57 1.44 0.54 -6.09
CA LEU A 57 0.44 0.55 -7.15
C LEU A 57 1.00 -0.13 -8.38
N GLN A 58 0.29 -1.13 -8.88
CA GLN A 58 0.57 -1.78 -10.15
C GLN A 58 -0.58 -1.50 -11.10
N GLU A 59 -0.52 -2.03 -12.32
CA GLU A 59 -1.46 -1.63 -13.37
C GLU A 59 -2.92 -1.69 -12.94
N ASP A 60 -3.34 -2.79 -12.36
CA ASP A 60 -4.74 -2.99 -11.99
C ASP A 60 -4.92 -3.54 -10.58
N ILE A 61 -3.84 -3.73 -9.85
CA ILE A 61 -3.88 -4.21 -8.47
C ILE A 61 -3.01 -3.33 -7.59
N VAL A 62 -3.18 -3.50 -6.28
CA VAL A 62 -2.41 -2.80 -5.26
C VAL A 62 -1.75 -3.85 -4.39
N ILE A 63 -0.45 -3.71 -4.16
CA ILE A 63 0.30 -4.64 -3.33
C ILE A 63 0.50 -4.02 -1.95
N TYR A 64 0.12 -4.76 -0.92
CA TYR A 64 0.30 -4.37 0.46
C TYR A 64 1.65 -4.85 0.98
N ILE A 65 2.41 -3.93 1.56
CA ILE A 65 3.72 -4.21 2.16
C ILE A 65 3.62 -3.95 3.66
N PRO A 66 3.88 -4.94 4.52
CA PRO A 66 3.79 -4.74 5.96
C PRO A 66 4.85 -3.75 6.47
N LYS A 67 4.54 -3.11 7.61
CA LYS A 67 5.41 -2.08 8.17
C LYS A 67 6.82 -2.58 8.46
N TRP A 68 6.97 -3.80 8.94
CA TRP A 68 8.29 -4.33 9.27
C TRP A 68 9.20 -4.36 8.04
N ARG A 69 8.61 -4.67 6.87
CA ARG A 69 9.39 -4.71 5.63
C ARG A 69 9.80 -3.31 5.18
N LEU A 70 8.90 -2.34 5.32
CA LEU A 70 9.22 -0.94 5.01
C LEU A 70 10.33 -0.43 5.91
N GLN A 71 10.25 -0.73 7.20
CA GLN A 71 11.28 -0.33 8.16
C GLN A 71 12.62 -0.97 7.84
N ALA A 72 12.62 -2.24 7.47
CA ALA A 72 13.83 -2.94 7.06
C ALA A 72 14.45 -2.29 5.81
N GLN A 73 13.62 -1.93 4.84
CA GLN A 73 14.10 -1.26 3.63
C GLN A 73 14.71 0.10 3.95
N LYS A 74 14.05 0.87 4.82
CA LYS A 74 14.57 2.17 5.24
C LYS A 74 15.91 2.02 5.96
N PHE A 75 16.00 1.07 6.89
CA PHE A 75 17.22 0.79 7.61
C PHE A 75 18.37 0.44 6.66
N MET A 76 18.10 -0.46 5.73
CA MET A 76 19.11 -0.89 4.76
C MET A 76 19.55 0.27 3.87
N ARG A 77 18.61 1.12 3.46
CA ARG A 77 18.92 2.30 2.65
C ARG A 77 19.84 3.26 3.40
N GLU A 78 19.53 3.52 4.67
CA GLU A 78 20.35 4.41 5.51
C GLU A 78 21.75 3.86 5.74
N LYS A 79 21.89 2.54 5.79
CA LYS A 79 23.17 1.88 5.98
C LYS A 79 23.90 1.57 4.68
N GLY A 80 23.32 1.93 3.54
CA GLY A 80 23.90 1.64 2.23
C GLY A 80 23.85 0.17 1.87
N LEU A 81 22.94 -0.59 2.47
CA LEU A 81 22.77 -2.01 2.22
C LEU A 81 21.72 -2.24 1.15
N THR A 82 21.83 -3.35 0.45
CA THR A 82 20.87 -3.75 -0.56
C THR A 82 20.21 -5.05 -0.15
N LEU A 83 18.87 -5.04 -0.18
CA LEU A 83 18.11 -6.26 0.07
C LEU A 83 18.27 -7.20 -1.11
N ARG A 84 18.84 -8.37 -0.87
CA ARG A 84 19.02 -9.39 -1.90
C ARG A 84 18.10 -10.57 -1.61
N ARG A 85 17.53 -11.11 -2.69
CA ARG A 85 16.75 -12.33 -2.57
C ARG A 85 17.73 -13.49 -2.37
N ILE A 86 17.43 -14.31 -1.39
CA ILE A 86 18.18 -15.55 -1.13
C ILE A 86 17.37 -16.69 -1.75
N ASN A 87 17.98 -17.36 -2.69
CA ASN A 87 17.37 -18.52 -3.34
C ASN A 87 18.05 -19.79 -2.86
#